data_7650ae0034ad19ede003adf4efaaf954
#
_entry.id   7650ae0034ad19ede003adf4efaaf954
#
_cell.length_a   1.000
_cell.length_b   1.000
_cell.length_c   1.000
_cell.angle_alpha   90.00
_cell.angle_beta   90.00
_cell.angle_gamma   90.00
#
_symmetry.space_group_name_H-M   'P 1'
#
loop_
_entity.id
_entity.type
_entity.pdbx_description
1 polymer ?
#
loop_
_entity_poly.entity_id
_entity_poly.type
_entity_poly.pdbx_seq_one_letter_code
_entity_poly.pdbx_strand_id
1 'polypeptide(L)'
;SKTGGHLSSNLGTVELTVALHYVFQTPYDRLIWDVGHQSYPHKILTGRRDKMDTLRHYGGISGFPRRVESEYDTFGTAHSSTSISAALGMALGARAQGEKRVAVAVIGDGAITGGMAYEALNHAGAEKSRLIVIVNDNGMSIGPAVGALSTHLTELRDTPKRTGSNGPSSFFETLGFRHIGPVDGHDLDRLVSTLSALRDESDCGPVVIHVVTEKGHGHPFSKPDKEKYHAVGPFNPETLEFKAAPATKPTYTKVFAEA
;
A
#
# COMPACT_ATOMS: atom_id res chain seq x y z
N SER A 1 14.06 -0.11 -17.17
CA SER A 1 14.47 -0.09 -15.75
C SER A 1 15.94 -0.45 -15.63
N LYS A 2 16.71 0.35 -14.89
CA LYS A 2 18.15 0.11 -14.67
C LYS A 2 18.39 -0.89 -13.53
N THR A 3 17.53 -0.90 -12.54
CA THR A 3 17.74 -1.64 -11.27
C THR A 3 16.75 -2.79 -11.06
N GLY A 4 15.66 -2.82 -11.80
CA GLY A 4 14.53 -3.71 -11.51
C GLY A 4 13.73 -3.25 -10.28
N GLY A 5 12.92 -4.14 -9.73
CA GLY A 5 12.08 -3.90 -8.56
C GLY A 5 10.62 -4.28 -8.76
N HIS A 6 9.75 -3.83 -7.85
CA HIS A 6 8.31 -4.15 -7.85
C HIS A 6 7.54 -3.21 -8.80
N LEU A 7 7.69 -3.40 -10.12
CA LEU A 7 7.18 -2.46 -11.13
C LEU A 7 5.66 -2.32 -11.08
N SER A 8 4.92 -3.43 -11.22
CA SER A 8 3.47 -3.38 -11.37
C SER A 8 2.75 -2.86 -10.14
N SER A 9 3.25 -3.17 -8.95
CA SER A 9 2.69 -2.65 -7.69
C SER A 9 2.86 -1.15 -7.57
N ASN A 10 4.00 -0.60 -8.02
CA ASN A 10 4.25 0.84 -7.98
C ASN A 10 3.43 1.61 -9.02
N LEU A 11 3.25 1.05 -10.20
CA LEU A 11 2.39 1.66 -11.23
C LEU A 11 0.93 1.71 -10.79
N GLY A 12 0.46 0.70 -10.04
CA GLY A 12 -0.89 0.67 -9.51
C GLY A 12 -1.17 1.66 -8.37
N THR A 13 -0.15 2.33 -7.83
CA THR A 13 -0.31 3.24 -6.68
C THR A 13 0.15 4.66 -6.95
N VAL A 14 0.34 5.06 -8.21
CA VAL A 14 0.84 6.40 -8.55
C VAL A 14 -0.15 7.46 -8.11
N GLU A 15 -1.39 7.38 -8.57
CA GLU A 15 -2.45 8.36 -8.27
C GLU A 15 -2.73 8.40 -6.77
N LEU A 16 -2.84 7.24 -6.12
CA LEU A 16 -3.01 7.16 -4.67
C LEU A 16 -1.86 7.83 -3.92
N THR A 17 -0.62 7.62 -4.34
CA THR A 17 0.55 8.24 -3.70
C THR A 17 0.54 9.76 -3.89
N VAL A 18 0.21 10.24 -5.09
CA VAL A 18 0.08 11.68 -5.37
C VAL A 18 -1.01 12.30 -4.51
N ALA A 19 -2.20 11.69 -4.45
CA ALA A 19 -3.30 12.17 -3.62
C ALA A 19 -2.92 12.25 -2.13
N LEU A 20 -2.24 11.23 -1.60
CA LEU A 20 -1.78 11.19 -0.22
C LEU A 20 -0.80 12.33 0.10
N HIS A 21 0.19 12.55 -0.76
CA HIS A 21 1.16 13.64 -0.57
C HIS A 21 0.59 15.03 -0.83
N TYR A 22 -0.47 15.13 -1.64
CA TYR A 22 -1.16 16.39 -1.87
C TYR A 22 -2.04 16.78 -0.68
N VAL A 23 -2.72 15.81 -0.07
CA VAL A 23 -3.69 16.06 1.01
C VAL A 23 -3.03 16.15 2.38
N PHE A 24 -2.14 15.23 2.73
CA PHE A 24 -1.54 15.14 4.07
C PHE A 24 -0.22 15.90 4.17
N GLN A 25 0.01 16.55 5.30
CA GLN A 25 1.24 17.32 5.58
C GLN A 25 2.36 16.39 6.08
N THR A 26 2.89 15.54 5.19
CA THR A 26 4.01 14.67 5.53
C THR A 26 5.32 15.49 5.64
N PRO A 27 6.22 15.21 6.58
CA PRO A 27 6.23 14.08 7.52
C PRO A 27 5.47 14.32 8.84
N TYR A 28 4.81 15.48 9.05
CA TYR A 28 4.03 15.72 10.26
C TYR A 28 2.91 14.69 10.39
N ASP A 29 2.06 14.55 9.39
CA ASP A 29 1.15 13.42 9.26
C ASP A 29 1.96 12.15 8.94
N ARG A 30 1.57 11.02 9.49
CA ARG A 30 2.33 9.78 9.43
C ARG A 30 1.79 8.86 8.35
N LEU A 31 2.55 8.68 7.28
CA LEU A 31 2.21 7.77 6.18
C LEU A 31 3.06 6.49 6.29
N ILE A 32 2.38 5.36 6.43
CA ILE A 32 3.01 4.04 6.61
C ILE A 32 2.58 3.12 5.46
N TRP A 33 3.56 2.60 4.75
CA TRP A 33 3.37 1.64 3.66
C TRP A 33 3.54 0.21 4.17
N ASP A 34 2.52 -0.63 4.04
CA ASP A 34 2.63 -2.04 4.39
C ASP A 34 3.55 -2.77 3.40
N VAL A 35 4.41 -3.62 3.87
CA VAL A 35 5.54 -4.17 3.11
C VAL A 35 6.46 -3.06 2.56
N GLY A 36 5.89 -2.08 1.88
CA GLY A 36 6.59 -0.93 1.30
C GLY A 36 7.16 -1.16 -0.10
N HIS A 37 6.83 -2.27 -0.74
CA HIS A 37 7.26 -2.58 -2.11
C HIS A 37 6.62 -1.66 -3.16
N GLN A 38 5.49 -1.02 -2.85
CA GLN A 38 4.74 -0.09 -3.68
C GLN A 38 5.09 1.39 -3.41
N SER A 39 6.22 1.69 -2.76
CA SER A 39 6.59 3.03 -2.28
C SER A 39 7.57 3.80 -3.17
N TYR A 40 7.82 3.37 -4.41
CA TYR A 40 8.73 4.12 -5.30
C TYR A 40 8.21 5.51 -5.67
N PRO A 41 6.91 5.71 -5.98
CA PRO A 41 6.35 7.04 -6.16
C PRO A 41 6.56 7.94 -4.92
N HIS A 42 6.35 7.40 -3.72
CA HIS A 42 6.63 8.08 -2.46
C HIS A 42 8.11 8.52 -2.36
N LYS A 43 9.07 7.65 -2.71
CA LYS A 43 10.49 8.01 -2.71
C LYS A 43 10.81 9.12 -3.72
N ILE A 44 10.20 9.08 -4.90
CA ILE A 44 10.36 10.11 -5.95
C ILE A 44 9.85 11.46 -5.45
N LEU A 45 8.65 11.51 -4.89
CA LEU A 45 8.02 12.72 -4.38
C LEU A 45 8.75 13.31 -3.16
N THR A 46 9.46 12.49 -2.41
CA THR A 46 10.20 12.88 -1.19
C THR A 46 11.70 13.07 -1.42
N GLY A 47 12.08 13.54 -2.62
CA GLY A 47 13.43 14.03 -2.92
C GLY A 47 14.45 12.96 -3.29
N ARG A 48 14.03 11.71 -3.57
CA ARG A 48 14.96 10.62 -3.94
C ARG A 48 14.92 10.27 -5.42
N ARG A 49 14.30 11.11 -6.26
CA ARG A 49 14.19 10.90 -7.72
C ARG A 49 15.54 10.62 -8.36
N ASP A 50 16.53 11.47 -8.08
CA ASP A 50 17.85 11.39 -8.69
C ASP A 50 18.70 10.21 -8.19
N LYS A 51 18.26 9.56 -7.11
CA LYS A 51 18.88 8.36 -6.55
C LYS A 51 18.22 7.05 -6.99
N MET A 52 17.16 7.10 -7.80
CA MET A 52 16.43 5.89 -8.22
C MET A 52 17.29 4.90 -9.01
N ASP A 53 18.36 5.36 -9.66
CA ASP A 53 19.34 4.49 -10.34
C ASP A 53 20.17 3.62 -9.38
N THR A 54 20.14 3.92 -8.09
CA THR A 54 20.83 3.17 -7.03
C THR A 54 19.90 2.27 -6.23
N LEU A 55 18.61 2.21 -6.62
CA LEU A 55 17.59 1.42 -5.92
C LEU A 55 18.00 -0.04 -5.77
N ARG A 56 17.98 -0.57 -4.55
CA ARG A 56 18.34 -1.96 -4.21
C ARG A 56 19.81 -2.32 -4.44
N HIS A 57 20.68 -1.36 -4.69
CA HIS A 57 22.13 -1.59 -4.78
C HIS A 57 22.79 -1.34 -3.41
N TYR A 58 23.93 -1.98 -3.18
CA TYR A 58 24.72 -1.72 -1.99
C TYR A 58 25.16 -0.25 -1.95
N GLY A 59 24.98 0.41 -0.82
CA GLY A 59 25.24 1.84 -0.67
C GLY A 59 24.22 2.76 -1.34
N GLY A 60 23.22 2.21 -2.04
CA GLY A 60 22.12 2.94 -2.66
C GLY A 60 20.87 3.00 -1.77
N ILE A 61 19.76 3.47 -2.37
CA ILE A 61 18.48 3.52 -1.66
C ILE A 61 17.81 2.14 -1.57
N SER A 62 17.13 1.90 -0.45
CA SER A 62 16.38 0.67 -0.20
C SER A 62 15.18 0.53 -1.13
N GLY A 63 14.78 -0.70 -1.45
CA GLY A 63 13.53 -1.01 -2.14
C GLY A 63 12.27 -0.81 -1.29
N PHE A 64 12.43 -0.50 0.00
CA PHE A 64 11.35 -0.28 0.98
C PHE A 64 11.59 1.03 1.73
N PRO A 65 10.58 1.63 2.37
CA PRO A 65 10.77 2.76 3.28
C PRO A 65 11.78 2.43 4.39
N ARG A 66 12.69 3.36 4.64
CA ARG A 66 13.77 3.20 5.60
C ARG A 66 14.05 4.52 6.31
N ARG A 67 13.83 4.57 7.62
CA ARG A 67 13.92 5.79 8.44
C ARG A 67 15.26 6.53 8.35
N VAL A 68 16.35 5.81 8.13
CA VAL A 68 17.69 6.41 7.96
C VAL A 68 17.90 7.05 6.58
N GLU A 69 17.00 6.84 5.62
CA GLU A 69 17.07 7.45 4.29
C GLU A 69 16.34 8.78 4.21
N SER A 70 15.23 8.92 4.93
CA SER A 70 14.35 10.08 4.80
C SER A 70 13.46 10.22 6.03
N GLU A 71 13.21 11.47 6.47
CA GLU A 71 12.23 11.78 7.50
C GLU A 71 10.79 11.43 7.09
N TYR A 72 10.51 11.33 5.79
CA TYR A 72 9.23 10.91 5.24
C TYR A 72 8.98 9.41 5.38
N ASP A 73 10.01 8.61 5.58
CA ASP A 73 9.90 7.17 5.85
C ASP A 73 9.64 6.96 7.35
N THR A 74 8.42 7.21 7.79
CA THR A 74 8.05 7.27 9.22
C THR A 74 8.19 5.93 9.94
N PHE A 75 8.18 4.81 9.21
CA PHE A 75 8.35 3.45 9.72
C PHE A 75 9.22 2.62 8.76
N GLY A 76 10.16 1.86 9.31
CA GLY A 76 10.96 0.92 8.52
C GLY A 76 10.13 -0.32 8.19
N THR A 77 10.00 -0.63 6.90
CA THR A 77 9.14 -1.71 6.40
C THR A 77 9.94 -2.79 5.68
N ALA A 78 9.34 -3.82 5.28
CA ALA A 78 9.67 -4.95 4.41
C ALA A 78 8.87 -6.21 4.80
N HIS A 79 8.34 -6.28 6.03
CA HIS A 79 7.44 -7.33 6.49
C HIS A 79 5.98 -6.92 6.28
N SER A 80 5.14 -7.84 5.81
CA SER A 80 3.72 -7.61 5.61
C SER A 80 2.95 -7.48 6.93
N SER A 81 1.77 -6.86 6.87
CA SER A 81 0.77 -6.83 7.94
C SER A 81 1.15 -5.98 9.16
N THR A 82 2.16 -5.12 9.06
CA THR A 82 2.70 -4.33 10.18
C THR A 82 2.20 -2.89 10.22
N SER A 83 1.69 -2.37 9.10
CA SER A 83 1.39 -0.94 8.93
C SER A 83 0.30 -0.43 9.86
N ILE A 84 -0.77 -1.21 10.06
CA ILE A 84 -1.91 -0.80 10.88
C ILE A 84 -1.50 -0.64 12.34
N SER A 85 -0.76 -1.61 12.91
CA SER A 85 -0.22 -1.51 14.27
C SER A 85 0.70 -0.32 14.44
N ALA A 86 1.61 -0.09 13.46
CA ALA A 86 2.53 1.04 13.50
C ALA A 86 1.78 2.39 13.43
N ALA A 87 0.80 2.51 12.55
CA ALA A 87 -0.03 3.70 12.41
C ALA A 87 -0.89 3.95 13.66
N LEU A 88 -1.48 2.90 14.23
CA LEU A 88 -2.22 2.99 15.50
C LEU A 88 -1.33 3.52 16.62
N GLY A 89 -0.14 2.96 16.80
CA GLY A 89 0.81 3.43 17.80
C GLY A 89 1.16 4.92 17.63
N MET A 90 1.35 5.38 16.37
CA MET A 90 1.59 6.80 16.08
C MET A 90 0.37 7.69 16.35
N ALA A 91 -0.85 7.21 16.07
CA ALA A 91 -2.10 7.91 16.37
C ALA A 91 -2.31 8.04 17.89
N LEU A 92 -2.06 6.96 18.64
CA LEU A 92 -2.14 6.95 20.11
C LEU A 92 -1.10 7.88 20.74
N GLY A 93 0.14 7.85 20.22
CA GLY A 93 1.20 8.75 20.64
C GLY A 93 0.87 10.23 20.38
N ALA A 94 0.31 10.55 19.23
CA ALA A 94 -0.15 11.89 18.90
C ALA A 94 -1.28 12.34 19.86
N ARG A 95 -2.27 11.48 20.09
CA ARG A 95 -3.36 11.74 21.04
C ARG A 95 -2.84 12.02 22.45
N ALA A 96 -1.87 11.23 22.92
CA ALA A 96 -1.27 11.40 24.25
C ALA A 96 -0.48 12.72 24.38
N GLN A 97 0.04 13.25 23.28
CA GLN A 97 0.77 14.52 23.20
C GLN A 97 -0.14 15.72 22.87
N GLY A 98 -1.43 15.52 22.69
CA GLY A 98 -2.36 16.57 22.27
C GLY A 98 -2.15 17.06 20.84
N GLU A 99 -1.47 16.28 20.00
CA GLU A 99 -1.22 16.62 18.60
C GLU A 99 -2.39 16.20 17.71
N LYS A 100 -2.58 16.96 16.61
CA LYS A 100 -3.67 16.75 15.66
C LYS A 100 -3.23 15.98 14.40
N ARG A 101 -2.05 15.38 14.40
CA ARG A 101 -1.55 14.63 13.24
C ARG A 101 -2.44 13.44 12.91
N VAL A 102 -2.54 13.13 11.63
CA VAL A 102 -3.22 11.94 11.12
C VAL A 102 -2.19 10.83 10.93
N ALA A 103 -2.57 9.61 11.25
CA ALA A 103 -1.83 8.42 10.87
C ALA A 103 -2.57 7.66 9.76
N VAL A 104 -1.87 7.39 8.67
CA VAL A 104 -2.41 6.71 7.49
C VAL A 104 -1.60 5.45 7.23
N ALA A 105 -2.26 4.30 7.22
CA ALA A 105 -1.69 3.01 6.82
C ALA A 105 -2.18 2.63 5.44
N VAL A 106 -1.29 2.35 4.50
CA VAL A 106 -1.62 1.80 3.17
C VAL A 106 -1.24 0.33 3.16
N ILE A 107 -2.23 -0.55 3.08
CA ILE A 107 -2.05 -2.00 3.12
C ILE A 107 -2.70 -2.65 1.90
N GLY A 108 -2.00 -3.60 1.28
CA GLY A 108 -2.55 -4.36 0.16
C GLY A 108 -3.53 -5.46 0.61
N ASP A 109 -4.42 -5.84 -0.28
CA ASP A 109 -5.41 -6.92 -0.10
C ASP A 109 -4.79 -8.26 0.29
N GLY A 110 -3.60 -8.57 -0.19
CA GLY A 110 -2.84 -9.74 0.27
C GLY A 110 -2.26 -9.58 1.68
N ALA A 111 -1.69 -8.43 1.99
CA ALA A 111 -1.03 -8.18 3.29
C ALA A 111 -2.04 -8.09 4.45
N ILE A 112 -3.24 -7.60 4.21
CA ILE A 112 -4.29 -7.50 5.24
C ILE A 112 -4.81 -8.86 5.72
N THR A 113 -4.51 -9.94 5.00
CA THR A 113 -4.88 -11.31 5.41
C THR A 113 -4.00 -11.87 6.53
N GLY A 114 -2.90 -11.22 6.87
CA GLY A 114 -2.01 -11.66 7.94
C GLY A 114 -2.57 -11.42 9.35
N GLY A 115 -2.27 -12.32 10.29
CA GLY A 115 -2.78 -12.28 11.66
C GLY A 115 -2.54 -10.95 12.37
N MET A 116 -1.34 -10.38 12.23
CA MET A 116 -1.02 -9.07 12.82
C MET A 116 -1.93 -7.94 12.33
N ALA A 117 -2.39 -7.98 11.08
CA ALA A 117 -3.35 -6.99 10.58
C ALA A 117 -4.71 -7.12 11.27
N TYR A 118 -5.21 -8.36 11.48
CA TYR A 118 -6.45 -8.59 12.21
C TYR A 118 -6.37 -8.15 13.67
N GLU A 119 -5.26 -8.45 14.35
CA GLU A 119 -5.02 -8.00 15.74
C GLU A 119 -5.01 -6.47 15.81
N ALA A 120 -4.35 -5.81 14.85
CA ALA A 120 -4.29 -4.36 14.77
C ALA A 120 -5.65 -3.72 14.47
N LEU A 121 -6.45 -4.30 13.56
CA LEU A 121 -7.81 -3.86 13.28
C LEU A 121 -8.70 -3.99 14.52
N ASN A 122 -8.64 -5.13 15.21
CA ASN A 122 -9.39 -5.33 16.46
C ASN A 122 -9.03 -4.27 17.52
N HIS A 123 -7.74 -3.99 17.72
CA HIS A 123 -7.28 -2.98 18.68
C HIS A 123 -7.70 -1.56 18.24
N ALA A 124 -7.49 -1.20 16.98
CA ALA A 124 -7.79 0.14 16.46
C ALA A 124 -9.29 0.47 16.52
N GLY A 125 -10.14 -0.51 16.26
CA GLY A 125 -11.59 -0.36 16.38
C GLY A 125 -12.07 -0.05 17.80
N ALA A 126 -11.40 -0.65 18.80
CA ALA A 126 -11.68 -0.38 20.22
C ALA A 126 -11.17 1.00 20.66
N GLU A 127 -9.99 1.41 20.19
CA GLU A 127 -9.32 2.67 20.59
C GLU A 127 -9.95 3.93 20.01
N LYS A 128 -10.72 3.81 18.93
CA LYS A 128 -11.38 4.93 18.23
C LYS A 128 -10.44 6.11 17.96
N SER A 129 -9.20 5.78 17.58
CA SER A 129 -8.17 6.78 17.29
C SER A 129 -8.31 7.35 15.89
N ARG A 130 -7.71 8.52 15.65
CA ARG A 130 -7.64 9.17 14.33
C ARG A 130 -6.68 8.43 13.42
N LEU A 131 -7.14 7.30 12.91
CA LEU A 131 -6.41 6.37 12.05
C LEU A 131 -7.17 6.18 10.75
N ILE A 132 -6.49 6.33 9.63
CA ILE A 132 -7.01 6.00 8.30
C ILE A 132 -6.26 4.76 7.80
N VAL A 133 -6.99 3.70 7.49
CA VAL A 133 -6.46 2.50 6.85
C VAL A 133 -6.95 2.47 5.40
N ILE A 134 -6.03 2.49 4.46
CA ILE A 134 -6.32 2.38 3.03
C ILE A 134 -6.05 0.95 2.61
N VAL A 135 -7.10 0.21 2.28
CA VAL A 135 -7.00 -1.12 1.68
C VAL A 135 -6.84 -0.95 0.17
N ASN A 136 -5.62 -1.13 -0.30
CA ASN A 136 -5.28 -1.10 -1.72
C ASN A 136 -5.60 -2.47 -2.33
N ASP A 137 -6.81 -2.60 -2.86
CA ASP A 137 -7.34 -3.83 -3.45
C ASP A 137 -7.09 -3.86 -4.96
N ASN A 138 -6.24 -4.75 -5.39
CA ASN A 138 -6.01 -5.04 -6.80
C ASN A 138 -6.30 -6.51 -7.17
N GLY A 139 -6.90 -7.27 -6.25
CA GLY A 139 -7.26 -8.67 -6.42
C GLY A 139 -6.05 -9.61 -6.49
N MET A 140 -4.88 -9.14 -6.07
CA MET A 140 -3.63 -9.91 -6.21
C MET A 140 -2.69 -9.70 -5.03
N SER A 141 -2.13 -10.80 -4.55
CA SER A 141 -0.90 -10.80 -3.78
C SER A 141 0.32 -10.82 -4.74
N ILE A 142 1.09 -11.91 -4.82
CA ILE A 142 1.96 -12.19 -5.97
C ILE A 142 1.08 -12.77 -7.09
N GLY A 143 0.42 -13.90 -6.84
CA GLY A 143 -0.66 -14.43 -7.65
C GLY A 143 -2.03 -13.88 -7.27
N PRO A 144 -3.13 -14.41 -7.84
CA PRO A 144 -4.49 -14.02 -7.50
C PRO A 144 -4.76 -14.14 -6.00
N ALA A 145 -5.48 -13.17 -5.43
CA ALA A 145 -5.86 -13.19 -4.02
C ALA A 145 -6.86 -14.34 -3.74
N VAL A 146 -6.72 -14.98 -2.58
CA VAL A 146 -7.56 -16.12 -2.16
C VAL A 146 -8.06 -15.93 -0.73
N GLY A 147 -9.08 -16.69 -0.36
CA GLY A 147 -9.64 -16.72 0.99
C GLY A 147 -10.87 -15.83 1.18
N ALA A 148 -11.52 -15.98 2.33
CA ALA A 148 -12.81 -15.35 2.63
C ALA A 148 -12.75 -13.81 2.58
N LEU A 149 -11.65 -13.19 3.01
CA LEU A 149 -11.52 -11.74 2.93
C LEU A 149 -11.43 -11.25 1.48
N SER A 150 -10.73 -11.97 0.60
CA SER A 150 -10.70 -11.66 -0.83
C SER A 150 -12.09 -11.74 -1.47
N THR A 151 -12.86 -12.77 -1.13
CA THR A 151 -14.27 -12.91 -1.55
C THR A 151 -15.09 -11.71 -1.05
N HIS A 152 -14.95 -11.37 0.23
CA HIS A 152 -15.66 -10.25 0.83
C HIS A 152 -15.32 -8.89 0.17
N LEU A 153 -14.04 -8.61 -0.10
CA LEU A 153 -13.63 -7.39 -0.82
C LEU A 153 -14.22 -7.35 -2.23
N THR A 154 -14.26 -8.51 -2.92
CA THR A 154 -14.90 -8.63 -4.23
C THR A 154 -16.39 -8.32 -4.16
N GLU A 155 -17.10 -8.86 -3.18
CA GLU A 155 -18.53 -8.58 -2.95
C GLU A 155 -18.79 -7.10 -2.67
N LEU A 156 -17.94 -6.47 -1.86
CA LEU A 156 -18.03 -5.03 -1.57
C LEU A 156 -17.79 -4.18 -2.82
N ARG A 157 -16.89 -4.60 -3.70
CA ARG A 157 -16.61 -3.94 -4.97
C ARG A 157 -17.76 -4.06 -5.95
N ASP A 158 -18.32 -5.27 -6.08
CA ASP A 158 -19.34 -5.58 -7.08
C ASP A 158 -20.75 -5.15 -6.64
N THR A 159 -20.96 -5.01 -5.32
CA THR A 159 -22.24 -4.59 -4.73
C THR A 159 -22.05 -3.44 -3.75
N PRO A 160 -21.61 -2.27 -4.22
CA PRO A 160 -21.36 -1.14 -3.34
C PRO A 160 -22.65 -0.70 -2.62
N LYS A 161 -22.54 -0.39 -1.33
CA LYS A 161 -23.66 0.16 -0.55
C LYS A 161 -24.17 1.44 -1.21
N ARG A 162 -25.46 1.46 -1.62
CA ARG A 162 -26.16 2.70 -1.89
C ARG A 162 -26.51 3.38 -0.57
N THR A 163 -26.34 4.71 -0.50
CA THR A 163 -26.73 5.49 0.67
C THR A 163 -28.19 5.17 1.04
N GLY A 164 -28.43 4.67 2.26
CA GLY A 164 -29.77 4.28 2.75
C GLY A 164 -30.22 2.87 2.41
N SER A 165 -29.39 2.00 1.84
CA SER A 165 -29.72 0.60 1.57
C SER A 165 -29.18 -0.34 2.66
N ASN A 166 -29.93 -1.44 2.91
CA ASN A 166 -29.50 -2.57 3.75
C ASN A 166 -28.46 -3.45 3.01
N GLY A 167 -27.42 -2.82 2.40
CA GLY A 167 -26.33 -3.54 1.77
C GLY A 167 -25.52 -4.36 2.80
N PRO A 168 -24.66 -5.31 2.36
CA PRO A 168 -23.87 -6.12 3.26
C PRO A 168 -23.01 -5.22 4.18
N SER A 169 -23.07 -5.51 5.49
CA SER A 169 -22.18 -4.85 6.45
C SER A 169 -20.76 -5.29 6.17
N SER A 170 -19.82 -4.34 6.08
CA SER A 170 -18.43 -4.73 5.89
C SER A 170 -17.86 -5.34 7.17
N PHE A 171 -16.93 -6.27 7.02
CA PHE A 171 -16.13 -6.79 8.12
C PHE A 171 -15.51 -5.68 8.97
N PHE A 172 -15.08 -4.60 8.34
CA PHE A 172 -14.48 -3.45 9.02
C PHE A 172 -15.47 -2.70 9.91
N GLU A 173 -16.72 -2.56 9.48
CA GLU A 173 -17.79 -1.95 10.30
C GLU A 173 -18.08 -2.77 11.56
N THR A 174 -18.04 -4.09 11.46
CA THR A 174 -18.20 -5.02 12.61
C THR A 174 -17.09 -4.79 13.64
N LEU A 175 -15.88 -4.43 13.21
CA LEU A 175 -14.76 -4.10 14.09
C LEU A 175 -14.79 -2.65 14.59
N GLY A 176 -15.79 -1.84 14.25
CA GLY A 176 -15.94 -0.47 14.73
C GLY A 176 -15.30 0.61 13.87
N PHE A 177 -14.90 0.28 12.63
CA PHE A 177 -14.45 1.26 11.65
C PHE A 177 -15.60 1.86 10.86
N ARG A 178 -15.46 3.11 10.47
CA ARG A 178 -16.25 3.65 9.36
C ARG A 178 -15.64 3.12 8.05
N HIS A 179 -16.44 2.51 7.20
CA HIS A 179 -16.02 1.99 5.91
C HIS A 179 -16.44 2.94 4.79
N ILE A 180 -15.50 3.31 3.93
CA ILE A 180 -15.69 4.16 2.75
C ILE A 180 -15.22 3.38 1.52
N GLY A 181 -16.02 3.34 0.49
CA GLY A 181 -15.66 2.71 -0.76
C GLY A 181 -16.72 1.75 -1.28
N PRO A 182 -16.43 1.10 -2.40
CA PRO A 182 -15.15 1.17 -3.14
C PRO A 182 -14.89 2.54 -3.78
N VAL A 183 -13.63 2.96 -3.78
CA VAL A 183 -13.14 4.17 -4.44
C VAL A 183 -12.21 3.75 -5.57
N ASP A 184 -12.38 4.31 -6.76
CA ASP A 184 -11.44 4.09 -7.86
C ASP A 184 -10.08 4.74 -7.50
N GLY A 185 -9.05 3.89 -7.40
CA GLY A 185 -7.71 4.31 -7.06
C GLY A 185 -6.94 5.02 -8.18
N HIS A 186 -7.54 5.12 -9.36
CA HIS A 186 -7.01 5.85 -10.52
C HIS A 186 -7.78 7.14 -10.82
N ASP A 187 -8.88 7.41 -10.10
CA ASP A 187 -9.58 8.69 -10.11
C ASP A 187 -8.96 9.63 -9.06
N LEU A 188 -8.01 10.46 -9.52
CA LEU A 188 -7.27 11.39 -8.66
C LEU A 188 -8.19 12.39 -7.96
N ASP A 189 -9.17 12.93 -8.65
CA ASP A 189 -10.10 13.93 -8.09
C ASP A 189 -10.96 13.31 -6.98
N ARG A 190 -11.42 12.08 -7.20
CA ARG A 190 -12.18 11.34 -6.20
C ARG A 190 -11.33 10.99 -4.98
N LEU A 191 -10.08 10.56 -5.19
CA LEU A 191 -9.13 10.29 -4.10
C LEU A 191 -8.87 11.56 -3.28
N VAL A 192 -8.53 12.67 -3.93
CA VAL A 192 -8.25 13.94 -3.27
C VAL A 192 -9.45 14.43 -2.48
N SER A 193 -10.65 14.40 -3.07
CA SER A 193 -11.87 14.84 -2.38
C SER A 193 -12.19 13.99 -1.15
N THR A 194 -12.07 12.66 -1.28
CA THR A 194 -12.32 11.72 -0.17
C THR A 194 -11.32 11.91 0.98
N LEU A 195 -10.03 11.99 0.65
CA LEU A 195 -8.96 12.14 1.63
C LEU A 195 -9.00 13.52 2.31
N SER A 196 -9.32 14.59 1.55
CA SER A 196 -9.45 15.95 2.12
C SER A 196 -10.60 16.03 3.11
N ALA A 197 -11.75 15.45 2.80
CA ALA A 197 -12.88 15.41 3.72
C ALA A 197 -12.50 14.74 5.05
N LEU A 198 -11.73 13.63 5.01
CA LEU A 198 -11.26 12.92 6.20
C LEU A 198 -10.18 13.69 6.98
N ARG A 199 -9.27 14.37 6.27
CA ARG A 199 -8.28 15.24 6.92
C ARG A 199 -8.93 16.34 7.72
N ASP A 200 -9.96 16.98 7.16
CA ASP A 200 -10.62 18.15 7.72
C ASP A 200 -11.60 17.78 8.84
N GLU A 201 -12.01 16.52 8.93
CA GLU A 201 -12.87 16.00 9.99
C GLU A 201 -12.06 15.80 11.28
N SER A 202 -12.38 16.59 12.32
CA SER A 202 -11.60 16.60 13.58
C SER A 202 -11.71 15.31 14.39
N ASP A 203 -12.80 14.59 14.25
CA ASP A 203 -13.10 13.35 14.99
C ASP A 203 -13.45 12.22 14.01
N CYS A 204 -12.58 12.00 13.07
CA CYS A 204 -12.78 10.96 12.06
C CYS A 204 -12.41 9.58 12.58
N GLY A 205 -12.67 9.17 13.82
CA GLY A 205 -12.47 7.81 14.37
C GLY A 205 -11.73 6.83 13.46
N PRO A 206 -11.57 5.58 13.70
CA PRO A 206 -10.86 4.73 12.76
C PRO A 206 -11.69 4.54 11.48
N VAL A 207 -11.06 4.82 10.35
CA VAL A 207 -11.68 4.74 9.01
C VAL A 207 -10.93 3.72 8.16
N VAL A 208 -11.67 2.87 7.45
CA VAL A 208 -11.14 2.07 6.35
C VAL A 208 -11.63 2.65 5.03
N ILE A 209 -10.72 2.92 4.12
CA ILE A 209 -11.02 3.28 2.73
C ILE A 209 -10.67 2.07 1.86
N HIS A 210 -11.66 1.51 1.19
CA HIS A 210 -11.46 0.45 0.20
C HIS A 210 -11.17 1.10 -1.15
N VAL A 211 -9.89 1.08 -1.57
CA VAL A 211 -9.42 1.67 -2.82
C VAL A 211 -9.13 0.56 -3.81
N VAL A 212 -9.80 0.56 -4.94
CA VAL A 212 -9.63 -0.42 -6.01
C VAL A 212 -8.60 0.09 -7.00
N THR A 213 -7.56 -0.69 -7.22
CA THR A 213 -6.47 -0.33 -8.14
C THR A 213 -6.18 -1.45 -9.15
N GLU A 214 -5.37 -1.15 -10.14
CA GLU A 214 -4.90 -2.12 -11.11
C GLU A 214 -3.38 -2.19 -11.10
N LYS A 215 -2.81 -3.37 -10.80
CA LYS A 215 -1.37 -3.60 -10.94
C LYS A 215 -0.91 -3.32 -12.37
N GLY A 216 0.13 -2.49 -12.50
CA GLY A 216 0.66 -2.14 -13.81
C GLY A 216 -0.17 -1.12 -14.57
N HIS A 217 -1.04 -0.37 -13.89
CA HIS A 217 -1.86 0.68 -14.50
C HIS A 217 -1.03 1.63 -15.39
N GLY A 218 -1.57 2.00 -16.56
CA GLY A 218 -0.87 2.85 -17.53
C GLY A 218 0.26 2.18 -18.32
N HIS A 219 0.62 0.93 -18.01
CA HIS A 219 1.68 0.21 -18.72
C HIS A 219 1.10 -0.94 -19.58
N PRO A 220 1.12 -0.84 -20.91
CA PRO A 220 0.37 -1.74 -21.79
C PRO A 220 0.82 -3.20 -21.72
N PHE A 221 2.05 -3.47 -21.32
CA PHE A 221 2.63 -4.80 -21.29
C PHE A 221 2.57 -5.50 -19.92
N SER A 222 2.27 -4.78 -18.84
CA SER A 222 2.16 -5.38 -17.52
C SER A 222 0.76 -5.96 -17.23
N LYS A 223 -0.25 -5.56 -18.00
CA LYS A 223 -1.63 -6.07 -17.86
C LYS A 223 -1.80 -7.55 -18.15
N PRO A 224 -1.24 -8.12 -19.26
CA PRO A 224 -1.46 -9.52 -19.60
C PRO A 224 -0.70 -10.49 -18.70
N ASP A 225 0.36 -10.06 -18.02
CA ASP A 225 1.17 -10.93 -17.15
C ASP A 225 1.60 -10.19 -15.89
N LYS A 226 0.63 -9.96 -15.01
CA LYS A 226 0.81 -9.19 -13.77
C LYS A 226 1.80 -9.84 -12.80
N GLU A 227 1.88 -11.17 -12.79
CA GLU A 227 2.80 -11.92 -11.94
C GLU A 227 4.25 -11.72 -12.37
N LYS A 228 4.53 -11.82 -13.66
CA LYS A 228 5.86 -11.59 -14.25
C LYS A 228 6.40 -10.20 -13.90
N TYR A 229 5.52 -9.19 -13.94
CA TYR A 229 5.90 -7.80 -13.65
C TYR A 229 5.74 -7.40 -12.17
N HIS A 230 5.40 -8.34 -11.30
CA HIS A 230 5.34 -8.09 -9.85
C HIS A 230 6.72 -7.68 -9.30
N ALA A 231 7.76 -8.45 -9.60
CA ALA A 231 9.14 -8.14 -9.22
C ALA A 231 10.09 -8.49 -10.37
N VAL A 232 10.59 -7.48 -11.06
CA VAL A 232 11.38 -7.63 -12.27
C VAL A 232 12.86 -7.32 -12.06
N GLY A 233 13.72 -7.98 -12.84
CA GLY A 233 15.10 -7.58 -13.03
C GLY A 233 15.22 -6.31 -13.91
N PRO A 234 16.45 -5.83 -14.16
CA PRO A 234 16.68 -4.77 -15.13
C PRO A 234 16.17 -5.16 -16.53
N PHE A 235 15.50 -4.24 -17.20
CA PHE A 235 14.97 -4.46 -18.55
C PHE A 235 14.99 -3.17 -19.37
N ASN A 236 14.96 -3.30 -20.69
CA ASN A 236 14.77 -2.17 -21.60
C ASN A 236 13.28 -1.77 -21.60
N PRO A 237 12.90 -0.54 -21.22
CA PRO A 237 11.50 -0.14 -21.17
C PRO A 237 10.83 -0.02 -22.56
N GLU A 238 11.62 0.13 -23.64
CA GLU A 238 11.10 0.24 -25.02
C GLU A 238 10.84 -1.14 -25.66
N THR A 239 11.78 -2.07 -25.49
CA THR A 239 11.70 -3.42 -26.08
C THR A 239 11.15 -4.47 -25.14
N LEU A 240 11.09 -4.17 -23.82
CA LEU A 240 10.72 -5.06 -22.72
C LEU A 240 11.63 -6.30 -22.58
N GLU A 241 12.76 -6.29 -23.24
CA GLU A 241 13.76 -7.34 -23.10
C GLU A 241 14.45 -7.23 -21.75
N PHE A 242 14.40 -8.31 -20.99
CA PHE A 242 15.13 -8.43 -19.73
C PHE A 242 16.62 -8.62 -20.02
N LYS A 243 17.46 -7.93 -19.25
CA LYS A 243 18.89 -8.20 -19.28
C LYS A 243 19.12 -9.64 -18.82
N ALA A 244 19.81 -10.43 -19.65
CA ALA A 244 20.20 -11.78 -19.28
C ALA A 244 20.99 -11.73 -17.96
N ALA A 245 20.56 -12.51 -16.98
CA ALA A 245 21.36 -12.70 -15.79
C ALA A 245 22.65 -13.43 -16.17
N PRO A 246 23.81 -13.01 -15.65
CA PRO A 246 25.03 -13.78 -15.85
C PRO A 246 24.81 -15.22 -15.36
N ALA A 247 25.35 -16.19 -16.08
CA ALA A 247 25.29 -17.59 -15.68
C ALA A 247 25.91 -17.74 -14.29
N THR A 248 25.07 -18.02 -13.33
CA THR A 248 25.51 -18.22 -11.92
C THR A 248 25.50 -19.71 -11.60
N LYS A 249 26.30 -20.10 -10.59
CA LYS A 249 26.17 -21.44 -9.99
C LYS A 249 24.71 -21.65 -9.56
N PRO A 250 24.20 -22.90 -9.55
CA PRO A 250 22.84 -23.17 -9.08
C PRO A 250 22.66 -22.62 -7.68
N THR A 251 21.49 -22.01 -7.43
CA THR A 251 21.14 -21.53 -6.08
C THR A 251 20.91 -22.71 -5.15
N TYR A 252 21.07 -22.51 -3.84
CA TYR A 252 20.73 -23.52 -2.83
C TYR A 252 19.29 -24.02 -3.00
N THR A 253 18.35 -23.10 -3.27
CA THR A 253 16.94 -23.44 -3.53
C THR A 253 16.79 -24.41 -4.71
N LYS A 254 17.53 -24.16 -5.80
CA LYS A 254 17.48 -25.03 -6.99
C LYS A 254 18.04 -26.42 -6.69
N VAL A 255 19.22 -26.47 -6.05
CA VAL A 255 19.85 -27.75 -5.67
C VAL A 255 18.95 -28.56 -4.74
N PHE A 256 18.33 -27.89 -3.74
CA PHE A 256 17.43 -28.55 -2.80
C PHE A 256 16.14 -29.05 -3.47
N ALA A 257 15.59 -28.30 -4.43
CA ALA A 257 14.35 -28.69 -5.13
C ALA A 257 14.58 -29.85 -6.13
N GLU A 258 15.81 -30.06 -6.59
CA GLU A 258 16.19 -31.14 -7.52
C GLU A 258 16.66 -32.41 -6.79
N ALA A 259 16.90 -32.37 -5.48
CA ALA A 259 17.30 -33.50 -4.64
C ALA A 259 16.11 -34.30 -4.11
#